data_0af200e4e2506c54caa7a0359bbaf76d
#
_entry.id   0af200e4e2506c54caa7a0359bbaf76d
#
_cell.length_a   1.000
_cell.length_b   1.000
_cell.length_c   1.000
_cell.angle_alpha   90.00
_cell.angle_beta   90.00
_cell.angle_gamma   90.00
#
_symmetry.space_group_name_H-M   'P 1'
#
loop_
_entity.id
_entity.type
_entity.pdbx_description
1 polymer ?
#
loop_
_entity_poly.entity_id
_entity_poly.type
_entity_poly.pdbx_seq_one_letter_code
_entity_poly.pdbx_strand_id
1 'polypeptide(L)' 'MIDYGESIIKIQKLQREAHDALLEHDWQTACDKADEIVVAARAIRVFCLSELQKMLSQ' A
#
# COMPACT_ATOMS: atom_id res chain seq x y z
N MET A 1 -12.19 -5.38 -12.57
CA MET A 1 -12.20 -4.05 -11.91
C MET A 1 -11.28 -4.07 -10.71
N ILE A 2 -10.36 -3.12 -10.63
CA ILE A 2 -9.40 -3.06 -9.52
C ILE A 2 -10.07 -2.36 -8.35
N ASP A 3 -10.11 -3.03 -7.20
CA ASP A 3 -10.68 -2.47 -5.99
C ASP A 3 -9.56 -1.84 -5.15
N TYR A 4 -9.32 -0.54 -5.36
CA TYR A 4 -8.30 0.17 -4.60
C TYR A 4 -8.66 0.29 -3.11
N GLY A 5 -9.95 0.12 -2.77
CA GLY A 5 -10.40 0.15 -1.37
C GLY A 5 -9.75 -0.94 -0.54
N GLU A 6 -9.60 -2.14 -1.10
CA GLU A 6 -8.90 -3.23 -0.41
C GLU A 6 -7.43 -2.86 -0.15
N SER A 7 -6.78 -2.22 -1.13
CA SER A 7 -5.39 -1.80 -0.98
C SER A 7 -5.24 -0.76 0.14
N ILE A 8 -6.18 0.18 0.24
CA ILE A 8 -6.15 1.19 1.30
C ILE A 8 -6.32 0.53 2.68
N ILE A 9 -7.27 -0.37 2.81
CA ILE A 9 -7.51 -1.09 4.08
C ILE A 9 -6.27 -1.90 4.45
N LYS A 10 -5.67 -2.57 3.48
CA LYS A 10 -4.46 -3.35 3.70
C LYS A 10 -3.30 -2.48 4.16
N ILE A 11 -3.13 -1.30 3.56
CA ILE A 11 -2.07 -0.36 3.97
C ILE A 11 -2.28 0.07 5.42
N GLN A 12 -3.51 0.40 5.81
CA GLN A 12 -3.82 0.81 7.17
C GLN A 12 -3.48 -0.28 8.18
N LYS A 13 -3.83 -1.52 7.85
CA LYS A 13 -3.52 -2.67 8.71
C LYS A 13 -2.02 -2.88 8.81
N LEU A 14 -1.31 -2.86 7.67
CA LEU A 14 0.13 -3.07 7.62
C LEU A 14 0.88 -1.94 8.35
N GLN A 15 0.38 -0.70 8.25
CA GLN A 15 0.97 0.43 8.95
C GLN A 15 0.93 0.22 10.45
N ARG A 16 -0.20 -0.26 10.97
CA ARG A 16 -0.36 -0.57 12.39
C ARG A 16 0.58 -1.68 12.82
N GLU A 17 0.66 -2.74 12.02
CA GLU A 17 1.54 -3.88 12.31
C GLU A 17 3.01 -3.46 12.29
N ALA A 18 3.40 -2.62 11.32
CA ALA A 18 4.77 -2.10 11.25
C ALA A 18 5.09 -1.23 12.47
N HIS A 19 4.15 -0.40 12.90
CA HIS A 19 4.33 0.44 14.07
C HIS A 19 4.53 -0.42 15.33
N ASP A 20 3.72 -1.45 15.50
CA ASP A 20 3.85 -2.36 16.63
C ASP A 20 5.20 -3.06 16.63
N ALA A 21 5.65 -3.50 15.46
CA ALA A 21 6.96 -4.13 15.32
C ALA A 21 8.09 -3.19 15.69
N LEU A 22 7.99 -1.90 15.29
CA LEU A 22 8.99 -0.90 15.63
C LEU A 22 9.03 -0.65 17.14
N LEU A 23 7.88 -0.63 17.81
CA LEU A 23 7.82 -0.47 19.26
C LEU A 23 8.50 -1.62 20.00
N GLU A 24 8.45 -2.81 19.44
CA GLU A 24 9.07 -4.01 20.02
C GLU A 24 10.51 -4.20 19.55
N HIS A 25 11.04 -3.27 18.72
CA HIS A 25 12.37 -3.36 18.13
C HIS A 25 12.53 -4.60 17.23
N ASP A 26 11.44 -5.07 16.65
CA ASP A 26 11.45 -6.18 15.70
C ASP A 26 11.66 -5.61 14.30
N TRP A 27 12.92 -5.30 13.99
CA TRP A 27 13.29 -4.60 12.77
C TRP A 27 12.97 -5.41 11.52
N GLN A 28 13.11 -6.73 11.58
CA GLN A 28 12.85 -7.57 10.41
C GLN A 28 11.36 -7.55 10.07
N THR A 29 10.49 -7.75 11.04
CA THR A 29 9.05 -7.71 10.81
C THR A 29 8.64 -6.32 10.31
N ALA A 30 9.19 -5.26 10.88
CA ALA A 30 8.91 -3.90 10.45
C ALA A 30 9.29 -3.70 8.98
N CYS A 31 10.46 -4.19 8.56
CA CYS A 31 10.88 -4.13 7.16
C CYS A 31 9.95 -4.91 6.24
N ASP A 32 9.57 -6.12 6.65
CA ASP A 32 8.67 -6.95 5.86
C ASP A 32 7.31 -6.26 5.65
N LYS A 33 6.77 -5.66 6.72
CA LYS A 33 5.51 -4.93 6.62
C LYS A 33 5.64 -3.70 5.75
N ALA A 34 6.75 -2.98 5.85
CA ALA A 34 7.02 -1.82 5.01
C ALA A 34 7.07 -2.21 3.53
N ASP A 35 7.71 -3.33 3.20
CA ASP A 35 7.77 -3.84 1.83
C ASP A 35 6.37 -4.15 1.30
N GLU A 36 5.53 -4.76 2.12
CA GLU A 36 4.14 -5.05 1.75
C GLU A 36 3.34 -3.76 1.51
N ILE A 37 3.59 -2.72 2.30
CA ILE A 37 2.95 -1.41 2.11
C ILE A 37 3.34 -0.85 0.74
N VAL A 38 4.60 -0.96 0.36
CA VAL A 38 5.07 -0.47 -0.95
C VAL A 38 4.33 -1.18 -2.08
N VAL A 39 4.17 -2.50 -1.98
CA VAL A 39 3.45 -3.29 -2.99
C VAL A 39 2.00 -2.83 -3.10
N ALA A 40 1.32 -2.63 -1.98
CA ALA A 40 -0.07 -2.18 -1.97
C ALA A 40 -0.20 -0.76 -2.53
N ALA A 41 0.76 0.11 -2.20
CA ALA A 41 0.77 1.49 -2.71
C ALA A 41 0.98 1.52 -4.23
N ARG A 42 1.79 0.62 -4.76
CA ARG A 42 2.00 0.51 -6.21
C ARG A 42 0.71 0.14 -6.94
N ALA A 43 -0.10 -0.72 -6.35
CA ALA A 43 -1.38 -1.08 -6.93
C ALA A 43 -2.29 0.16 -7.07
N ILE A 44 -2.32 0.99 -6.04
CA ILE A 44 -3.08 2.24 -6.08
C ILE A 44 -2.52 3.18 -7.14
N ARG A 45 -1.20 3.27 -7.25
CA ARG A 45 -0.54 4.12 -8.25
C ARG A 45 -0.88 3.70 -9.66
N VAL A 46 -0.88 2.40 -9.93
CA VAL A 46 -1.25 1.87 -11.25
C VAL A 46 -2.69 2.25 -11.59
N PHE A 47 -3.60 2.14 -10.63
CA PHE A 47 -4.99 2.54 -10.82
C PHE A 47 -5.08 4.03 -11.17
N CYS A 48 -4.37 4.88 -10.42
CA CYS A 48 -4.38 6.33 -10.67
C CYS A 48 -3.85 6.67 -12.07
N LEU A 49 -2.76 6.02 -12.48
CA LEU A 49 -2.18 6.25 -13.81
C LEU A 49 -3.14 5.83 -14.92
N SER A 50 -3.85 4.72 -14.72
CA SER A 50 -4.86 4.25 -15.66
C SER A 50 -5.99 5.28 -15.83
N GLU A 51 -6.46 5.83 -14.73
CA GLU A 51 -7.53 6.84 -14.76
C GLU A 51 -7.06 8.14 -15.40
N LEU A 52 -5.81 8.54 -15.12
CA LEU A 52 -5.23 9.73 -15.73
C LEU A 52 -5.13 9.58 -17.26
N GLN A 53 -4.73 8.41 -17.72
CA GLN A 53 -4.64 8.14 -19.16
C GLN A 53 -6.00 8.24 -19.83
N LYS A 54 -7.05 7.73 -19.18
CA LYS A 54 -8.40 7.84 -19.70
C LYS A 54 -8.83 9.30 -19.85
N MET A 55 -8.52 10.13 -18.86
CA MET A 55 -8.84 11.54 -18.90
C MET A 55 -8.10 12.26 -20.03
N LEU A 56 -6.82 11.90 -20.24
CA LEU A 56 -5.99 12.56 -21.26
C LEU A 56 -6.35 12.14 -22.68
N SER A 57 -6.94 10.96 -22.85
CA SER A 57 -7.30 10.47 -24.18
C SER A 57 -8.72 10.88 -24.63
N GLN A 58 -9.44 11.61 -23.85
CA GLN A 58 -10.75 12.13 -24.23
C GLN A 58 -10.67 13.44 -24.96
#